data_71863f4262925f51260183ac62b23c21
#
_entry.id   71863f4262925f51260183ac62b23c21
#
_cell.length_a   1.000
_cell.length_b   1.000
_cell.length_c   1.000
_cell.angle_alpha   90.00
_cell.angle_beta   90.00
_cell.angle_gamma   90.00
#
_symmetry.space_group_name_H-M   'P 1'
#
loop_
_entity.id
_entity.type
_entity.pdbx_description
1 polymer ?
#
loop_
_entity_poly.entity_id
_entity_poly.type
_entity_poly.pdbx_seq_one_letter_code
_entity_poly.pdbx_strand_id
1 'polypeptide(L)'
;MKLRLFPLLLLVLAFSSCGSKKEKDDTTTDTTICESSDYNSSKDLIDLYHQADSLVKIGEIDTEMMQLFVDNATAYAEIHPDDTLTPHFLLYAGIFEMDIALSTPSESKRNARFFQAVDIFNDLTKKYPNYKNLPYCYYYKGQIYENMKRTSDAEGEYRELVHRFPDTDLGRNIADYLKVRGFEKSSDDIMHEISQK
;
A
#
# COMPACT_ATOMS: atom_id res chain seq x y z
N MET A 1 4.00 38.24 -43.62
CA MET A 1 2.86 39.22 -43.57
C MET A 1 2.29 39.25 -42.17
N LYS A 2 2.38 40.45 -41.56
CA LYS A 2 1.68 40.98 -40.36
C LYS A 2 1.80 40.23 -39.04
N LEU A 3 2.84 40.60 -38.32
CA LEU A 3 3.02 40.64 -36.88
C LEU A 3 1.85 41.43 -36.22
N ARG A 4 1.21 40.87 -35.20
CA ARG A 4 0.37 41.66 -34.29
C ARG A 4 0.86 41.45 -32.86
N LEU A 5 1.60 42.44 -32.38
CA LEU A 5 1.83 42.71 -30.96
C LEU A 5 0.49 43.04 -30.30
N PHE A 6 0.25 42.48 -29.11
CA PHE A 6 -0.72 42.97 -28.14
C PHE A 6 -0.04 43.26 -26.81
N PRO A 7 -0.39 44.38 -26.17
CA PRO A 7 0.42 44.96 -25.12
C PRO A 7 0.13 44.41 -23.73
N LEU A 8 1.20 44.49 -22.96
CA LEU A 8 1.29 44.27 -21.52
C LEU A 8 0.37 45.27 -20.79
N LEU A 9 -0.62 44.78 -20.02
CA LEU A 9 -1.39 45.60 -19.08
C LEU A 9 -0.96 45.28 -17.65
N LEU A 10 -0.09 46.16 -17.14
CA LEU A 10 0.28 46.23 -15.73
C LEU A 10 -0.91 46.77 -14.95
N LEU A 11 -1.49 45.96 -14.03
CA LEU A 11 -2.43 46.46 -13.03
C LEU A 11 -1.78 46.47 -11.67
N VAL A 12 -1.27 47.65 -11.30
CA VAL A 12 -0.85 47.98 -9.93
C VAL A 12 -2.10 48.32 -9.15
N LEU A 13 -2.44 47.54 -8.10
CA LEU A 13 -3.41 47.97 -7.11
C LEU A 13 -2.78 48.12 -5.74
N ALA A 14 -2.95 49.33 -5.27
CA ALA A 14 -2.35 49.93 -4.09
C ALA A 14 -2.80 49.31 -2.77
N PHE A 15 -1.86 49.29 -1.85
CA PHE A 15 -2.08 49.12 -0.42
C PHE A 15 -2.95 50.25 0.15
N SER A 16 -3.95 49.91 0.93
CA SER A 16 -4.58 50.79 1.87
C SER A 16 -4.37 50.25 3.29
N SER A 17 -3.55 50.99 4.00
CA SER A 17 -3.29 50.89 5.43
C SER A 17 -4.42 51.56 6.21
N CYS A 18 -4.87 50.91 7.28
CA CYS A 18 -5.43 51.49 8.52
C CYS A 18 -5.65 50.34 9.48
N GLY A 19 -5.24 50.29 10.73
CA GLY A 19 -4.89 51.28 11.69
C GLY A 19 -4.88 50.52 13.04
N SER A 20 -3.90 50.78 13.84
CA SER A 20 -3.62 50.29 15.20
C SER A 20 -4.82 50.25 16.16
N LYS A 21 -4.96 49.13 16.90
CA LYS A 21 -5.20 49.18 18.36
C LYS A 21 -4.62 47.99 19.04
N LYS A 22 -3.75 48.23 20.02
CA LYS A 22 -3.20 47.29 21.01
C LYS A 22 -4.28 46.81 21.96
N GLU A 23 -4.27 45.48 22.28
CA GLU A 23 -4.22 45.02 23.67
C GLU A 23 -3.98 43.51 23.74
N LYS A 24 -2.92 43.18 24.49
CA LYS A 24 -2.63 42.05 25.43
C LYS A 24 -2.88 40.60 25.01
N ASP A 25 -1.76 39.92 24.82
CA ASP A 25 -1.31 38.77 25.65
C ASP A 25 -2.32 37.64 25.89
N ASP A 26 -2.26 36.60 25.06
CA ASP A 26 -2.22 35.23 25.62
C ASP A 26 -1.54 34.29 24.62
N THR A 27 -0.55 33.58 25.14
CA THR A 27 0.29 32.65 24.40
C THR A 27 -0.54 31.38 24.17
N THR A 28 -1.07 31.22 22.96
CA THR A 28 -1.54 29.89 22.52
C THR A 28 -1.00 29.69 21.12
N THR A 29 0.01 28.84 21.05
CA THR A 29 0.55 28.31 19.82
C THR A 29 -0.57 27.56 19.11
N ASP A 30 -1.25 28.21 18.18
CA ASP A 30 -2.21 27.59 17.29
C ASP A 30 -1.44 26.73 16.27
N THR A 31 -1.08 25.52 16.75
CA THR A 31 -0.71 24.44 15.88
C THR A 31 -2.00 24.01 15.21
N THR A 32 -2.26 24.50 14.01
CA THR A 32 -3.29 23.94 13.13
C THR A 32 -2.94 22.49 12.89
N ILE A 33 -3.37 21.63 13.81
CA ILE A 33 -3.43 20.18 13.61
C ILE A 33 -4.44 20.04 12.49
N CYS A 34 -3.97 19.62 11.31
CA CYS A 34 -4.86 19.06 10.32
C CYS A 34 -5.72 18.03 11.04
N GLU A 35 -7.02 18.27 11.10
CA GLU A 35 -7.99 17.28 11.54
C GLU A 35 -7.86 16.08 10.60
N SER A 36 -7.01 15.13 10.99
CA SER A 36 -7.04 13.78 10.46
C SER A 36 -8.38 13.20 10.91
N SER A 37 -9.22 12.85 9.97
CA SER A 37 -10.50 12.18 10.20
C SER A 37 -10.35 11.05 11.23
N ASP A 38 -11.20 11.10 12.28
CA ASP A 38 -11.09 10.35 13.52
C ASP A 38 -11.37 8.83 13.42
N TYR A 39 -10.64 8.10 12.58
CA TYR A 39 -10.65 6.63 12.60
C TYR A 39 -9.59 6.11 13.59
N ASN A 40 -9.63 6.59 14.84
CA ASN A 40 -8.62 6.30 15.85
C ASN A 40 -8.91 5.03 16.66
N SER A 41 -10.02 4.35 16.42
CA SER A 41 -10.35 3.11 17.11
C SER A 41 -10.32 1.89 16.16
N SER A 42 -10.00 0.73 16.72
CA SER A 42 -10.08 -0.54 15.98
C SER A 42 -11.49 -0.82 15.44
N LYS A 43 -12.53 -0.35 16.12
CA LYS A 43 -13.92 -0.47 15.67
C LYS A 43 -14.17 0.32 14.39
N ASP A 44 -13.70 1.56 14.33
CA ASP A 44 -13.90 2.41 13.15
C ASP A 44 -13.19 1.82 11.93
N LEU A 45 -11.98 1.26 12.13
CA LEU A 45 -11.25 0.55 11.07
C LEU A 45 -11.99 -0.72 10.60
N ILE A 46 -12.60 -1.48 11.52
CA ILE A 46 -13.41 -2.65 11.17
C ILE A 46 -14.61 -2.22 10.33
N ASP A 47 -15.31 -1.16 10.74
CA ASP A 47 -16.48 -0.66 10.02
C ASP A 47 -16.10 -0.15 8.62
N LEU A 48 -14.98 0.59 8.50
CA LEU A 48 -14.45 1.06 7.22
C LEU A 48 -14.03 -0.10 6.30
N TYR A 49 -13.35 -1.11 6.86
CA TYR A 49 -13.01 -2.34 6.13
C TYR A 49 -14.25 -3.01 5.56
N HIS A 50 -15.29 -3.21 6.38
CA HIS A 50 -16.52 -3.87 5.93
C HIS A 50 -17.24 -3.08 4.84
N GLN A 51 -17.22 -1.76 4.88
CA GLN A 51 -17.78 -0.91 3.83
C GLN A 51 -17.02 -1.11 2.51
N ALA A 52 -15.68 -1.00 2.53
CA ALA A 52 -14.85 -1.19 1.35
C ALA A 52 -14.96 -2.61 0.77
N ASP A 53 -14.88 -3.66 1.62
CA ASP A 53 -14.99 -5.07 1.22
C ASP A 53 -16.38 -5.41 0.65
N SER A 54 -17.44 -4.77 1.15
CA SER A 54 -18.77 -4.97 0.62
C SER A 54 -18.94 -4.46 -0.82
N LEU A 55 -18.29 -3.35 -1.17
CA LEU A 55 -18.26 -2.81 -2.53
C LEU A 55 -17.47 -3.73 -3.47
N VAL A 56 -16.32 -4.22 -3.04
CA VAL A 56 -15.53 -5.19 -3.82
C VAL A 56 -16.35 -6.45 -4.13
N LYS A 57 -17.13 -6.97 -3.19
CA LYS A 57 -17.96 -8.17 -3.38
C LYS A 57 -19.05 -8.00 -4.44
N ILE A 58 -19.51 -6.80 -4.68
CA ILE A 58 -20.48 -6.49 -5.75
C ILE A 58 -19.81 -6.01 -7.05
N GLY A 59 -18.48 -6.04 -7.10
CA GLY A 59 -17.68 -5.65 -8.26
C GLY A 59 -17.48 -4.14 -8.41
N GLU A 60 -17.75 -3.37 -7.37
CA GLU A 60 -17.46 -1.94 -7.31
C GLU A 60 -16.14 -1.70 -6.56
N ILE A 61 -15.29 -0.84 -7.11
CA ILE A 61 -14.01 -0.47 -6.51
C ILE A 61 -14.05 1.02 -6.18
N ASP A 62 -14.19 1.32 -4.88
CA ASP A 62 -14.07 2.67 -4.35
C ASP A 62 -12.62 2.91 -3.87
N THR A 63 -11.81 3.46 -4.76
CA THR A 63 -10.39 3.70 -4.47
C THR A 63 -10.16 4.76 -3.41
N GLU A 64 -11.11 5.68 -3.20
CA GLU A 64 -11.00 6.71 -2.16
C GLU A 64 -11.24 6.09 -0.77
N MET A 65 -12.27 5.26 -0.66
CA MET A 65 -12.54 4.53 0.58
C MET A 65 -11.43 3.54 0.93
N MET A 66 -10.90 2.81 -0.06
CA MET A 66 -9.75 1.93 0.13
C MET A 66 -8.52 2.71 0.59
N GLN A 67 -8.22 3.87 0.00
CA GLN A 67 -7.10 4.72 0.40
C GLN A 67 -7.29 5.21 1.84
N LEU A 68 -8.50 5.64 2.19
CA LEU A 68 -8.82 6.06 3.56
C LEU A 68 -8.54 4.91 4.55
N PHE A 69 -8.91 3.67 4.22
CA PHE A 69 -8.57 2.52 5.06
C PHE A 69 -7.06 2.32 5.16
N VAL A 70 -6.32 2.35 4.05
CA VAL A 70 -4.86 2.17 4.02
C VAL A 70 -4.17 3.19 4.93
N ASP A 71 -4.52 4.47 4.79
CA ASP A 71 -3.91 5.56 5.56
C ASP A 71 -4.18 5.39 7.06
N ASN A 72 -5.42 5.08 7.44
CA ASN A 72 -5.78 4.91 8.85
C ASN A 72 -5.23 3.60 9.44
N ALA A 73 -5.19 2.50 8.69
CA ALA A 73 -4.65 1.24 9.15
C ALA A 73 -3.13 1.30 9.40
N THR A 74 -2.40 2.01 8.54
CA THR A 74 -0.95 2.22 8.71
C THR A 74 -0.66 3.15 9.88
N ALA A 75 -1.41 4.24 10.04
CA ALA A 75 -1.31 5.14 11.19
C ALA A 75 -1.66 4.43 12.50
N TYR A 76 -2.72 3.60 12.50
CA TYR A 76 -3.10 2.79 13.66
C TYR A 76 -1.99 1.83 14.09
N ALA A 77 -1.32 1.21 13.12
CA ALA A 77 -0.22 0.27 13.39
C ALA A 77 1.01 0.94 14.02
N GLU A 78 1.22 2.23 13.78
CA GLU A 78 2.29 3.01 14.43
C GLU A 78 1.95 3.33 15.89
N ILE A 79 0.68 3.62 16.18
CA ILE A 79 0.22 4.01 17.51
C ILE A 79 -0.07 2.79 18.39
N HIS A 80 -0.57 1.70 17.81
CA HIS A 80 -1.02 0.48 18.49
C HIS A 80 -0.31 -0.79 17.98
N PRO A 81 1.03 -0.85 18.01
CA PRO A 81 1.77 -1.99 17.44
C PRO A 81 1.49 -3.33 18.13
N ASP A 82 1.07 -3.30 19.40
CA ASP A 82 0.80 -4.50 20.20
C ASP A 82 -0.68 -4.95 20.17
N ASP A 83 -1.54 -4.23 19.47
CA ASP A 83 -2.94 -4.64 19.32
C ASP A 83 -3.01 -5.89 18.41
N THR A 84 -3.79 -6.86 18.83
CA THR A 84 -3.97 -8.15 18.12
C THR A 84 -4.60 -7.99 16.74
N LEU A 85 -5.31 -6.89 16.47
CA LEU A 85 -5.92 -6.56 15.19
C LEU A 85 -4.96 -5.84 14.24
N THR A 86 -3.90 -5.23 14.74
CA THR A 86 -2.93 -4.47 13.92
C THR A 86 -2.39 -5.28 12.73
N PRO A 87 -1.93 -6.54 12.88
CA PRO A 87 -1.48 -7.32 11.73
C PRO A 87 -2.60 -7.65 10.74
N HIS A 88 -3.87 -7.71 11.17
CA HIS A 88 -5.01 -7.83 10.26
C HIS A 88 -5.20 -6.57 9.43
N PHE A 89 -5.18 -5.41 10.07
CA PHE A 89 -5.33 -4.13 9.37
C PHE A 89 -4.21 -3.93 8.35
N LEU A 90 -2.97 -4.23 8.70
CA LEU A 90 -1.84 -4.15 7.76
C LEU A 90 -1.97 -5.13 6.59
N LEU A 91 -2.47 -6.34 6.81
CA LEU A 91 -2.72 -7.29 5.71
C LEU A 91 -3.73 -6.71 4.71
N TYR A 92 -4.86 -6.21 5.19
CA TYR A 92 -5.87 -5.62 4.31
C TYR A 92 -5.44 -4.29 3.70
N ALA A 93 -4.64 -3.50 4.40
CA ALA A 93 -4.05 -2.29 3.83
C ALA A 93 -3.17 -2.63 2.61
N GLY A 94 -2.32 -3.66 2.71
CA GLY A 94 -1.54 -4.14 1.57
C GLY A 94 -2.38 -4.66 0.42
N ILE A 95 -3.49 -5.36 0.70
CA ILE A 95 -4.43 -5.87 -0.32
C ILE A 95 -5.13 -4.69 -1.02
N PHE A 96 -5.69 -3.74 -0.28
CA PHE A 96 -6.36 -2.59 -0.85
C PHE A 96 -5.40 -1.69 -1.64
N GLU A 97 -4.17 -1.49 -1.19
CA GLU A 97 -3.17 -0.75 -1.96
C GLU A 97 -2.85 -1.45 -3.29
N MET A 98 -2.81 -2.80 -3.31
CA MET A 98 -2.69 -3.57 -4.54
C MET A 98 -3.92 -3.38 -5.46
N ASP A 99 -5.14 -3.38 -4.93
CA ASP A 99 -6.37 -3.20 -5.71
C ASP A 99 -6.46 -1.78 -6.30
N ILE A 100 -6.07 -0.76 -5.53
CA ILE A 100 -5.92 0.62 -6.02
C ILE A 100 -4.88 0.67 -7.15
N ALA A 101 -3.74 -0.03 -6.98
CA ALA A 101 -2.74 -0.13 -8.04
C ALA A 101 -3.31 -0.73 -9.31
N LEU A 102 -4.03 -1.84 -9.22
CA LEU A 102 -4.68 -2.51 -10.36
C LEU A 102 -5.69 -1.59 -11.07
N SER A 103 -6.37 -0.73 -10.33
CA SER A 103 -7.33 0.26 -10.87
C SER A 103 -6.66 1.51 -11.43
N THR A 104 -5.33 1.67 -11.26
CA THR A 104 -4.59 2.87 -11.69
C THR A 104 -4.16 2.75 -13.16
N PRO A 105 -4.64 3.62 -14.09
CA PRO A 105 -4.35 3.50 -15.51
C PRO A 105 -2.87 3.76 -15.86
N SER A 106 -2.22 4.70 -15.18
CA SER A 106 -0.82 5.07 -15.44
C SER A 106 0.12 3.99 -14.91
N GLU A 107 0.91 3.37 -15.79
CA GLU A 107 1.86 2.31 -15.42
C GLU A 107 2.86 2.77 -14.35
N SER A 108 3.43 3.97 -14.48
CA SER A 108 4.38 4.50 -13.50
C SER A 108 3.74 4.69 -12.13
N LYS A 109 2.52 5.23 -12.07
CA LYS A 109 1.79 5.39 -10.81
C LYS A 109 1.36 4.06 -10.23
N ARG A 110 0.90 3.13 -11.08
CA ARG A 110 0.54 1.76 -10.70
C ARG A 110 1.73 1.04 -10.07
N ASN A 111 2.90 1.10 -10.69
CA ASN A 111 4.10 0.46 -10.16
C ASN A 111 4.54 1.08 -8.83
N ALA A 112 4.42 2.40 -8.65
CA ALA A 112 4.69 3.05 -7.38
C ALA A 112 3.79 2.52 -6.26
N ARG A 113 2.48 2.37 -6.52
CA ARG A 113 1.53 1.77 -5.57
C ARG A 113 1.80 0.30 -5.28
N PHE A 114 2.18 -0.48 -6.29
CA PHE A 114 2.61 -1.86 -6.06
C PHE A 114 3.79 -1.95 -5.10
N PHE A 115 4.76 -1.05 -5.19
CA PHE A 115 5.85 -1.00 -4.22
C PHE A 115 5.36 -0.60 -2.83
N GLN A 116 4.42 0.34 -2.70
CA GLN A 116 3.82 0.66 -1.41
C GLN A 116 3.14 -0.55 -0.77
N ALA A 117 2.37 -1.33 -1.55
CA ALA A 117 1.78 -2.58 -1.07
C ALA A 117 2.85 -3.60 -0.61
N VAL A 118 3.93 -3.76 -1.39
CA VAL A 118 5.06 -4.64 -1.01
C VAL A 118 5.71 -4.17 0.29
N ASP A 119 5.88 -2.87 0.50
CA ASP A 119 6.47 -2.32 1.72
C ASP A 119 5.57 -2.59 2.94
N ILE A 120 4.24 -2.45 2.81
CA ILE A 120 3.29 -2.80 3.88
C ILE A 120 3.41 -4.30 4.24
N PHE A 121 3.46 -5.20 3.25
CA PHE A 121 3.63 -6.64 3.50
C PHE A 121 4.98 -6.97 4.11
N ASN A 122 6.06 -6.30 3.71
CA ASN A 122 7.38 -6.48 4.30
C ASN A 122 7.41 -6.03 5.77
N ASP A 123 6.82 -4.90 6.07
CA ASP A 123 6.67 -4.42 7.45
C ASP A 123 5.88 -5.39 8.31
N LEU A 124 4.76 -5.91 7.79
CA LEU A 124 3.95 -6.91 8.49
C LEU A 124 4.75 -8.18 8.77
N THR A 125 5.44 -8.74 7.78
CA THR A 125 6.23 -9.96 7.95
C THR A 125 7.37 -9.79 8.93
N LYS A 126 7.96 -8.61 9.01
CA LYS A 126 9.06 -8.27 9.91
C LYS A 126 8.60 -8.03 11.35
N LYS A 127 7.51 -7.26 11.52
CA LYS A 127 7.01 -6.86 12.84
C LYS A 127 6.18 -7.95 13.53
N TYR A 128 5.48 -8.79 12.75
CA TYR A 128 4.55 -9.79 13.26
C TYR A 128 4.86 -11.21 12.74
N PRO A 129 6.05 -11.77 13.03
CA PRO A 129 6.51 -13.04 12.46
C PRO A 129 5.64 -14.26 12.83
N ASN A 130 4.83 -14.15 13.90
CA ASN A 130 3.92 -15.20 14.36
C ASN A 130 2.47 -15.01 13.90
N TYR A 131 2.21 -14.04 13.03
CA TYR A 131 0.87 -13.80 12.53
C TYR A 131 0.41 -14.94 11.61
N LYS A 132 -0.75 -15.54 11.94
CA LYS A 132 -1.25 -16.75 11.26
C LYS A 132 -1.48 -16.62 9.76
N ASN A 133 -1.75 -15.40 9.28
CA ASN A 133 -2.03 -15.13 7.88
C ASN A 133 -0.80 -14.62 7.10
N LEU A 134 0.42 -14.76 7.64
CA LEU A 134 1.65 -14.41 6.92
C LEU A 134 1.79 -15.06 5.54
N PRO A 135 1.32 -16.32 5.29
CA PRO A 135 1.38 -16.89 3.95
C PRO A 135 0.77 -15.99 2.87
N TYR A 136 -0.28 -15.25 3.20
CA TYR A 136 -0.91 -14.33 2.24
C TYR A 136 -0.02 -13.15 1.86
N CYS A 137 0.87 -12.68 2.74
CA CYS A 137 1.80 -11.60 2.42
C CYS A 137 2.74 -12.01 1.26
N TYR A 138 3.32 -13.21 1.35
CA TYR A 138 4.17 -13.76 0.29
C TYR A 138 3.39 -14.00 -0.99
N TYR A 139 2.18 -14.52 -0.88
CA TYR A 139 1.29 -14.74 -2.02
C TYR A 139 0.98 -13.44 -2.77
N TYR A 140 0.53 -12.40 -2.07
CA TYR A 140 0.20 -11.12 -2.69
C TYR A 140 1.45 -10.40 -3.23
N LYS A 141 2.59 -10.47 -2.56
CA LYS A 141 3.85 -9.96 -3.13
C LYS A 141 4.21 -10.67 -4.44
N GLY A 142 4.07 -11.99 -4.49
CA GLY A 142 4.24 -12.76 -5.72
C GLY A 142 3.30 -12.28 -6.84
N GLN A 143 2.01 -12.10 -6.56
CA GLN A 143 1.05 -11.57 -7.53
C GLN A 143 1.37 -10.15 -7.98
N ILE A 144 1.82 -9.28 -7.08
CA ILE A 144 2.27 -7.92 -7.42
C ILE A 144 3.42 -7.99 -8.41
N TYR A 145 4.44 -8.80 -8.14
CA TYR A 145 5.59 -8.94 -9.03
C TYR A 145 5.21 -9.56 -10.39
N GLU A 146 4.24 -10.48 -10.45
CA GLU A 146 3.70 -10.97 -11.72
C GLU A 146 3.04 -9.84 -12.52
N ASN A 147 2.21 -9.01 -11.89
CA ASN A 147 1.58 -7.85 -12.52
C ASN A 147 2.61 -6.83 -13.03
N MET A 148 3.75 -6.70 -12.34
CA MET A 148 4.88 -5.88 -12.77
C MET A 148 5.78 -6.57 -13.82
N LYS A 149 5.45 -7.80 -14.25
CA LYS A 149 6.26 -8.65 -15.15
C LYS A 149 7.66 -8.96 -14.60
N ARG A 150 7.81 -8.93 -13.29
CA ARG A 150 9.05 -9.27 -12.57
C ARG A 150 9.00 -10.74 -12.14
N THR A 151 9.07 -11.62 -13.11
CA THR A 151 8.84 -13.07 -12.93
C THR A 151 9.79 -13.71 -11.91
N SER A 152 11.06 -13.31 -11.89
CA SER A 152 12.05 -13.85 -10.94
C SER A 152 11.74 -13.46 -9.50
N ASP A 153 11.28 -12.22 -9.28
CA ASP A 153 10.91 -11.76 -7.95
C ASP A 153 9.62 -12.46 -7.48
N ALA A 154 8.65 -12.64 -8.37
CA ALA A 154 7.44 -13.38 -8.09
C ALA A 154 7.74 -14.83 -7.67
N GLU A 155 8.62 -15.51 -8.43
CA GLU A 155 9.09 -16.86 -8.10
C GLU A 155 9.75 -16.89 -6.72
N GLY A 156 10.60 -15.92 -6.40
CA GLY A 156 11.25 -15.81 -5.10
C GLY A 156 10.25 -15.77 -3.94
N GLU A 157 9.21 -14.94 -4.04
CA GLU A 157 8.17 -14.83 -3.02
C GLU A 157 7.35 -16.12 -2.88
N TYR A 158 7.01 -16.76 -3.99
CA TYR A 158 6.28 -18.02 -3.97
C TYR A 158 7.11 -19.17 -3.39
N ARG A 159 8.42 -19.24 -3.68
CA ARG A 159 9.32 -20.23 -3.08
C ARG A 159 9.46 -20.02 -1.58
N GLU A 160 9.59 -18.76 -1.14
CA GLU A 160 9.66 -18.43 0.28
C GLU A 160 8.36 -18.83 1.01
N LEU A 161 7.18 -18.61 0.36
CA LEU A 161 5.90 -19.08 0.89
C LEU A 161 5.90 -20.60 1.10
N VAL A 162 6.27 -21.36 0.07
CA VAL A 162 6.29 -22.84 0.12
C VAL A 162 7.29 -23.33 1.16
N HIS A 163 8.47 -22.70 1.25
CA HIS A 163 9.51 -23.07 2.19
C HIS A 163 9.07 -22.85 3.66
N ARG A 164 8.46 -21.71 3.94
CA ARG A 164 8.09 -21.33 5.32
C ARG A 164 6.77 -21.94 5.77
N PHE A 165 5.85 -22.21 4.85
CA PHE A 165 4.48 -22.62 5.16
C PHE A 165 4.02 -23.83 4.33
N PRO A 166 4.82 -24.93 4.27
CA PRO A 166 4.55 -26.08 3.40
C PRO A 166 3.25 -26.80 3.75
N ASP A 167 2.86 -26.76 5.04
CA ASP A 167 1.70 -27.49 5.56
C ASP A 167 0.37 -26.72 5.43
N THR A 168 0.40 -25.49 4.95
CA THR A 168 -0.81 -24.70 4.68
C THR A 168 -1.42 -25.09 3.33
N ASP A 169 -2.73 -24.92 3.18
CA ASP A 169 -3.40 -25.14 1.89
C ASP A 169 -2.81 -24.22 0.82
N LEU A 170 -2.53 -22.96 1.18
CA LEU A 170 -1.92 -22.01 0.27
C LEU A 170 -0.51 -22.44 -0.15
N GLY A 171 0.30 -22.92 0.80
CA GLY A 171 1.65 -23.43 0.52
C GLY A 171 1.62 -24.58 -0.48
N ARG A 172 0.71 -25.58 -0.27
CA ARG A 172 0.53 -26.70 -1.20
C ARG A 172 0.08 -26.24 -2.59
N ASN A 173 -0.91 -25.36 -2.65
CA ASN A 173 -1.41 -24.83 -3.93
C ASN A 173 -0.33 -24.08 -4.72
N ILE A 174 0.48 -23.29 -4.04
CA ILE A 174 1.58 -22.55 -4.66
C ILE A 174 2.73 -23.49 -5.07
N ALA A 175 3.01 -24.54 -4.31
CA ALA A 175 3.97 -25.56 -4.73
C ALA A 175 3.56 -26.22 -6.05
N ASP A 176 2.28 -26.56 -6.22
CA ASP A 176 1.76 -27.11 -7.46
C ASP A 176 1.77 -26.07 -8.59
N TYR A 177 1.45 -24.81 -8.30
CA TYR A 177 1.56 -23.71 -9.27
C TYR A 177 2.99 -23.55 -9.80
N LEU A 178 3.99 -23.58 -8.94
CA LEU A 178 5.41 -23.48 -9.33
C LEU A 178 5.82 -24.63 -10.26
N LYS A 179 5.38 -25.87 -10.01
CA LYS A 179 5.62 -27.03 -10.89
C LYS A 179 5.03 -26.82 -12.28
N VAL A 180 3.75 -26.41 -12.36
CA VAL A 180 3.07 -26.16 -13.64
C VAL A 180 3.74 -25.05 -14.45
N ARG A 181 4.27 -24.03 -13.80
CA ARG A 181 5.00 -22.92 -14.43
C ARG A 181 6.42 -23.28 -14.87
N GLY A 182 6.89 -24.50 -14.57
CA GLY A 182 8.26 -24.93 -14.87
C GLY A 182 9.32 -24.39 -13.90
N PHE A 183 8.89 -23.88 -12.75
CA PHE A 183 9.76 -23.43 -11.66
C PHE A 183 10.14 -24.55 -10.69
N GLU A 184 10.24 -25.78 -11.20
CA GLU A 184 10.58 -26.96 -10.34
C GLU A 184 11.96 -26.85 -9.72
N LYS A 185 12.89 -26.18 -10.39
CA LYS A 185 14.25 -25.96 -9.90
C LYS A 185 14.52 -24.48 -9.72
N SER A 186 15.19 -24.15 -8.63
CA SER A 186 15.68 -22.77 -8.46
C SER A 186 16.80 -22.48 -9.45
N SER A 187 17.05 -21.19 -9.71
CA SER A 187 18.21 -20.79 -10.53
C SER A 187 19.52 -21.32 -9.94
N ASP A 188 19.63 -21.44 -8.61
CA ASP A 188 20.79 -21.99 -7.92
C ASP A 188 20.92 -23.49 -8.14
N ASP A 189 19.81 -24.26 -8.13
CA ASP A 189 19.81 -25.68 -8.46
C ASP A 189 20.25 -25.92 -9.91
N ILE A 190 19.78 -25.11 -10.84
CA ILE A 190 20.17 -25.16 -12.26
C ILE A 190 21.66 -24.85 -12.40
N MET A 191 22.15 -23.78 -11.75
CA MET A 191 23.56 -23.40 -11.78
C MET A 191 24.44 -24.47 -11.15
N HIS A 192 23.99 -25.09 -10.05
CA HIS A 192 24.70 -26.20 -9.43
C HIS A 192 24.81 -27.42 -10.36
N GLU A 193 23.72 -27.81 -11.04
CA GLU A 193 23.74 -28.89 -12.04
C GLU A 193 24.67 -28.59 -13.22
N ILE A 194 24.71 -27.33 -13.70
CA ILE A 194 25.58 -26.93 -14.82
C ILE A 194 27.06 -26.98 -14.37
N SER A 195 27.36 -26.60 -13.13
CA SER A 195 28.73 -26.58 -12.59
C SER A 195 29.31 -27.97 -12.33
N GLN A 196 28.49 -29.01 -12.27
CA GLN A 196 28.90 -30.41 -12.07
C GLN A 196 29.15 -31.19 -13.35
N LYS A 197 28.90 -30.60 -14.51
CA LYS A 197 29.14 -31.21 -15.85
C LYS A 197 30.42 -30.68 -16.46
#